data_af95fd9ab0ef53b700089430015ba8a3
#
_entry.id   af95fd9ab0ef53b700089430015ba8a3
#
_cell.length_a   1.000
_cell.length_b   1.000
_cell.length_c   1.000
_cell.angle_alpha   90.00
_cell.angle_beta   90.00
_cell.angle_gamma   90.00
#
_symmetry.space_group_name_H-M   'P 1'
#
loop_
_entity.id
_entity.type
_entity.pdbx_description
1 polymer ?
#
loop_
_entity_poly.entity_id
_entity_poly.type
_entity_poly.pdbx_seq_one_letter_code
_entity_poly.pdbx_strand_id
1 'polypeptide(L)'
;MARQLYNYWFVQFDFPNENGKPYKSSGGKMVWNEKLKRKIPEGWNCGSLLDIATYTNGIACQYYRPTDENKIPVIKIKEMHDGFTPETEFVHQNIPIAVRVFNGDVLFSWSASLEVVLWAGGNGGLNQHIFKVTSRNGFPRSFYYYQLLDYIAIFKQMAEARKTTMGHITRDHLEQSTIALPPSLDLPNRFDSLISPVFQQYIANQQDIDQSIKLRNELLPLFMNGQVYVRPLNNHFAEWDSVLSSAFSKSKMYERSINPKNRGRDERFPQRRSDGAAARGY
;
A
#
# COMPACT_ATOMS: atom_id res chain seq x y z
N MET A 1 0.92 -4.41 -9.56
CA MET A 1 0.28 -5.70 -9.91
C MET A 1 -1.15 -5.81 -9.36
N ALA A 2 -1.42 -5.75 -8.05
CA ALA A 2 -2.79 -5.92 -7.51
C ALA A 2 -3.81 -4.91 -8.06
N ARG A 3 -3.46 -3.61 -8.14
CA ARG A 3 -4.32 -2.59 -8.75
C ARG A 3 -4.58 -2.84 -10.25
N GLN A 4 -3.59 -3.36 -10.98
CA GLN A 4 -3.79 -3.71 -12.40
C GLN A 4 -4.77 -4.86 -12.57
N LEU A 5 -4.71 -5.87 -11.68
CA LEU A 5 -5.66 -6.98 -11.68
C LEU A 5 -7.07 -6.49 -11.35
N TYR A 6 -7.22 -5.59 -10.35
CA TYR A 6 -8.49 -4.96 -10.04
C TYR A 6 -9.05 -4.20 -11.26
N ASN A 7 -8.22 -3.36 -11.90
CA ASN A 7 -8.64 -2.61 -13.09
C ASN A 7 -9.06 -3.55 -14.22
N TYR A 8 -8.33 -4.63 -14.43
CA TYR A 8 -8.64 -5.63 -15.45
C TYR A 8 -10.00 -6.30 -15.20
N TRP A 9 -10.28 -6.68 -13.94
CA TRP A 9 -11.51 -7.38 -13.60
C TRP A 9 -12.74 -6.47 -13.47
N PHE A 10 -12.60 -5.34 -12.77
CA PHE A 10 -13.75 -4.54 -12.32
C PHE A 10 -13.92 -3.21 -13.07
N VAL A 11 -12.87 -2.72 -13.73
CA VAL A 11 -12.94 -1.50 -14.55
C VAL A 11 -13.06 -1.84 -16.03
N GLN A 12 -12.23 -2.75 -16.54
CA GLN A 12 -12.27 -3.20 -17.93
C GLN A 12 -13.27 -4.34 -18.16
N PHE A 13 -13.70 -5.03 -17.11
CA PHE A 13 -14.62 -6.17 -17.12
C PHE A 13 -14.08 -7.42 -17.82
N ASP A 14 -12.76 -7.58 -17.82
CA ASP A 14 -12.08 -8.78 -18.33
C ASP A 14 -11.75 -9.79 -17.23
N PHE A 15 -12.67 -9.96 -16.27
CA PHE A 15 -12.59 -11.01 -15.27
C PHE A 15 -12.72 -12.40 -15.94
N PRO A 16 -12.17 -13.47 -15.33
CA PRO A 16 -12.26 -14.82 -15.88
C PRO A 16 -13.72 -15.30 -15.94
N ASN A 17 -14.18 -15.63 -17.13
CA ASN A 17 -15.48 -16.29 -17.35
C ASN A 17 -15.41 -17.78 -16.95
N GLU A 18 -16.47 -18.54 -17.17
CA GLU A 18 -16.58 -19.98 -16.87
C GLU A 18 -15.47 -20.83 -17.52
N ASN A 19 -14.96 -20.39 -18.68
CA ASN A 19 -13.88 -21.04 -19.41
C ASN A 19 -12.49 -20.47 -19.07
N GLY A 20 -12.37 -19.60 -18.07
CA GLY A 20 -11.13 -18.94 -17.68
C GLY A 20 -10.64 -17.84 -18.65
N LYS A 21 -11.43 -17.50 -19.68
CA LYS A 21 -11.09 -16.44 -20.64
C LYS A 21 -11.57 -15.08 -20.15
N PRO A 22 -10.93 -13.97 -20.60
CA PRO A 22 -11.38 -12.61 -20.27
C PRO A 22 -12.83 -12.38 -20.73
N TYR A 23 -13.72 -11.97 -19.81
CA TYR A 23 -15.16 -11.90 -20.11
C TYR A 23 -15.49 -10.99 -21.29
N LYS A 24 -15.16 -9.71 -21.20
CA LYS A 24 -15.50 -8.71 -22.23
C LYS A 24 -14.76 -8.97 -23.54
N SER A 25 -13.45 -9.20 -23.49
CA SER A 25 -12.61 -9.41 -24.69
C SER A 25 -12.92 -10.71 -25.42
N SER A 26 -13.55 -11.69 -24.75
CA SER A 26 -14.01 -12.94 -25.36
C SER A 26 -15.48 -12.87 -25.84
N GLY A 27 -16.07 -11.69 -25.93
CA GLY A 27 -17.42 -11.49 -26.43
C GLY A 27 -18.53 -11.59 -25.37
N GLY A 28 -18.18 -11.44 -24.09
CA GLY A 28 -19.14 -11.37 -22.98
C GLY A 28 -20.18 -10.26 -23.22
N LYS A 29 -21.45 -10.54 -22.93
CA LYS A 29 -22.55 -9.62 -23.19
C LYS A 29 -22.48 -8.40 -22.29
N MET A 30 -22.48 -7.20 -22.88
CA MET A 30 -22.40 -5.91 -22.21
C MET A 30 -23.70 -5.14 -22.44
N VAL A 31 -24.26 -4.58 -21.36
CA VAL A 31 -25.49 -3.78 -21.39
C VAL A 31 -25.22 -2.33 -20.97
N TRP A 32 -25.93 -1.40 -21.57
CA TRP A 32 -25.82 0.01 -21.18
C TRP A 32 -26.48 0.26 -19.82
N ASN A 33 -25.78 0.96 -18.94
CA ASN A 33 -26.33 1.37 -17.65
C ASN A 33 -26.45 2.90 -17.60
N GLU A 34 -27.68 3.39 -17.43
CA GLU A 34 -28.00 4.83 -17.47
C GLU A 34 -27.39 5.60 -16.30
N LYS A 35 -27.27 5.00 -15.13
CA LYS A 35 -26.69 5.65 -13.93
C LYS A 35 -25.16 5.77 -14.03
N LEU A 36 -24.52 4.72 -14.52
CA LEU A 36 -23.05 4.67 -14.68
C LEU A 36 -22.58 5.34 -15.99
N LYS A 37 -23.50 5.66 -16.91
CA LYS A 37 -23.20 6.22 -18.24
C LYS A 37 -22.15 5.41 -19.02
N ARG A 38 -22.15 4.09 -18.83
CA ARG A 38 -21.24 3.16 -19.52
C ARG A 38 -21.86 1.76 -19.67
N LYS A 39 -21.26 0.95 -20.54
CA LYS A 39 -21.60 -0.46 -20.63
C LYS A 39 -21.00 -1.24 -19.47
N ILE A 40 -21.79 -2.11 -18.86
CA ILE A 40 -21.39 -3.05 -17.80
C ILE A 40 -21.77 -4.47 -18.23
N PRO A 41 -21.19 -5.53 -17.63
CA PRO A 41 -21.58 -6.90 -17.92
C PRO A 41 -23.06 -7.14 -17.65
N GLU A 42 -23.68 -8.02 -18.44
CA GLU A 42 -25.07 -8.44 -18.21
C GLU A 42 -25.22 -9.01 -16.79
N GLY A 43 -26.30 -8.67 -16.12
CA GLY A 43 -26.58 -9.09 -14.73
C GLY A 43 -25.91 -8.22 -13.65
N TRP A 44 -24.97 -7.33 -14.02
CA TRP A 44 -24.40 -6.38 -13.06
C TRP A 44 -25.37 -5.22 -12.82
N ASN A 45 -25.28 -4.62 -11.62
CA ASN A 45 -26.12 -3.52 -11.19
C ASN A 45 -25.27 -2.26 -10.88
N CYS A 46 -25.95 -1.10 -10.81
CA CYS A 46 -25.39 0.11 -10.23
C CYS A 46 -25.68 0.14 -8.74
N GLY A 47 -24.68 0.35 -7.92
CA GLY A 47 -24.79 0.61 -6.49
C GLY A 47 -23.90 1.78 -6.06
N SER A 48 -23.78 1.96 -4.75
CA SER A 48 -22.97 2.99 -4.10
C SER A 48 -21.82 2.39 -3.28
N LEU A 49 -20.90 3.22 -2.85
CA LEU A 49 -19.84 2.83 -1.92
C LEU A 49 -20.42 2.37 -0.57
N LEU A 50 -21.60 2.88 -0.18
CA LEU A 50 -22.28 2.46 1.04
C LEU A 50 -22.93 1.06 0.94
N ASP A 51 -23.08 0.50 -0.27
CA ASP A 51 -23.60 -0.85 -0.44
C ASP A 51 -22.51 -1.90 -0.15
N ILE A 52 -21.24 -1.53 -0.30
CA ILE A 52 -20.12 -2.47 -0.15
C ILE A 52 -19.33 -2.29 1.15
N ALA A 53 -19.43 -1.11 1.78
CA ALA A 53 -18.66 -0.80 2.97
C ALA A 53 -19.41 0.12 3.95
N THR A 54 -19.07 -0.01 5.22
CA THR A 54 -19.49 0.87 6.31
C THR A 54 -18.36 1.81 6.66
N TYR A 55 -18.69 3.09 6.82
CA TYR A 55 -17.76 4.18 7.12
C TYR A 55 -18.00 4.67 8.54
N THR A 56 -17.14 4.28 9.46
CA THR A 56 -17.21 4.68 10.88
C THR A 56 -16.26 5.84 11.11
N ASN A 57 -16.80 6.98 11.51
CA ASN A 57 -16.00 8.16 11.82
C ASN A 57 -15.19 7.95 13.11
N GLY A 58 -13.96 8.47 13.13
CA GLY A 58 -13.16 8.53 14.35
C GLY A 58 -13.75 9.49 15.40
N ILE A 59 -13.05 9.65 16.50
CA ILE A 59 -13.47 10.47 17.65
C ILE A 59 -12.67 11.77 17.78
N ALA A 60 -13.24 12.73 18.45
CA ALA A 60 -12.57 13.95 18.90
C ALA A 60 -11.60 13.60 20.04
N CYS A 61 -10.38 13.20 19.68
CA CYS A 61 -9.40 12.62 20.59
C CYS A 61 -9.06 13.49 21.82
N GLN A 62 -9.24 14.82 21.70
CA GLN A 62 -9.02 15.75 22.82
C GLN A 62 -9.90 15.46 24.06
N TYR A 63 -11.05 14.80 23.88
CA TYR A 63 -11.94 14.42 24.99
C TYR A 63 -11.59 13.06 25.64
N TYR A 64 -10.62 12.35 25.07
CA TYR A 64 -10.22 11.02 25.51
C TYR A 64 -8.74 10.98 25.91
N ARG A 65 -8.21 12.09 26.44
CA ARG A 65 -6.83 12.15 26.88
C ARG A 65 -6.55 11.12 27.98
N PRO A 66 -5.41 10.42 27.92
CA PRO A 66 -5.08 9.43 28.93
C PRO A 66 -4.79 10.11 30.25
N THR A 67 -5.26 9.50 31.33
CA THR A 67 -4.96 9.90 32.71
C THR A 67 -3.99 8.97 33.40
N ASP A 68 -3.65 7.85 32.74
CA ASP A 68 -2.79 6.79 33.24
C ASP A 68 -1.94 6.20 32.09
N GLU A 69 -1.21 5.13 32.37
CA GLU A 69 -0.37 4.42 31.39
C GLU A 69 -1.16 3.60 30.35
N ASN A 70 -2.49 3.45 30.54
CA ASN A 70 -3.37 2.73 29.61
C ASN A 70 -3.73 3.61 28.41
N LYS A 71 -2.78 3.81 27.52
CA LYS A 71 -2.89 4.70 26.37
C LYS A 71 -2.54 4.00 25.07
N ILE A 72 -3.17 4.46 23.99
CA ILE A 72 -2.85 4.07 22.62
C ILE A 72 -2.58 5.31 21.77
N PRO A 73 -1.71 5.24 20.76
CA PRO A 73 -1.42 6.38 19.90
C PRO A 73 -2.64 6.78 19.06
N VAL A 74 -2.75 8.07 18.77
CA VAL A 74 -3.80 8.62 17.90
C VAL A 74 -3.35 8.55 16.45
N ILE A 75 -4.22 8.06 15.58
CA ILE A 75 -4.01 8.08 14.14
C ILE A 75 -4.74 9.30 13.57
N LYS A 76 -4.00 10.32 13.21
CA LYS A 76 -4.40 11.48 12.42
C LYS A 76 -3.92 11.32 10.98
N ILE A 77 -4.21 12.28 10.12
CA ILE A 77 -3.75 12.28 8.73
C ILE A 77 -2.21 12.25 8.64
N LYS A 78 -1.51 12.92 9.57
CA LYS A 78 -0.05 12.87 9.66
C LYS A 78 0.45 11.45 9.88
N GLU A 79 -0.12 10.73 10.84
CA GLU A 79 0.27 9.36 11.15
C GLU A 79 -0.11 8.35 10.04
N MET A 80 -1.10 8.68 9.20
CA MET A 80 -1.37 7.87 8.00
C MET A 80 -0.22 7.90 6.99
N HIS A 81 0.54 9.00 6.92
CA HIS A 81 1.69 9.17 6.03
C HIS A 81 3.01 8.74 6.68
N ASP A 82 3.27 9.25 7.87
CA ASP A 82 4.59 9.21 8.51
C ASP A 82 4.74 8.04 9.49
N GLY A 83 3.62 7.34 9.81
CA GLY A 83 3.58 6.42 10.95
C GLY A 83 3.60 7.15 12.29
N PHE A 84 3.79 6.40 13.38
CA PHE A 84 3.90 6.98 14.72
C PHE A 84 5.28 7.62 14.92
N THR A 85 5.27 8.81 15.49
CA THR A 85 6.47 9.61 15.81
C THR A 85 6.50 9.95 17.31
N PRO A 86 7.60 10.48 17.85
CA PRO A 86 7.66 10.95 19.25
C PRO A 86 6.61 12.02 19.59
N GLU A 87 6.14 12.78 18.59
CA GLU A 87 5.11 13.82 18.76
C GLU A 87 3.68 13.27 18.64
N THR A 88 3.51 11.98 18.34
CA THR A 88 2.18 11.38 18.23
C THR A 88 1.43 11.48 19.55
N GLU A 89 0.24 12.05 19.50
CA GLU A 89 -0.64 12.15 20.66
C GLU A 89 -1.20 10.79 21.08
N PHE A 90 -1.68 10.70 22.31
CA PHE A 90 -2.26 9.49 22.86
C PHE A 90 -3.70 9.73 23.32
N VAL A 91 -4.51 8.67 23.26
CA VAL A 91 -5.83 8.58 23.87
C VAL A 91 -5.87 7.44 24.87
N HIS A 92 -6.81 7.50 25.78
CA HIS A 92 -7.06 6.40 26.73
C HIS A 92 -7.44 5.11 25.98
N GLN A 93 -6.94 3.98 26.46
CA GLN A 93 -7.18 2.69 25.81
C GLN A 93 -8.67 2.31 25.75
N ASN A 94 -9.52 2.79 26.69
CA ASN A 94 -10.95 2.45 26.78
C ASN A 94 -11.85 3.26 25.83
N ILE A 95 -11.37 3.57 24.62
CA ILE A 95 -12.25 4.10 23.56
C ILE A 95 -13.07 2.96 22.94
N PRO A 96 -14.23 3.28 22.30
CA PRO A 96 -15.06 2.27 21.64
C PRO A 96 -14.27 1.45 20.62
N ILE A 97 -14.51 0.15 20.58
CA ILE A 97 -13.81 -0.77 19.66
C ILE A 97 -13.99 -0.39 18.19
N ALA A 98 -15.12 0.22 17.84
CA ALA A 98 -15.40 0.66 16.46
C ALA A 98 -14.41 1.71 15.93
N VAL A 99 -13.80 2.49 16.84
CA VAL A 99 -12.82 3.53 16.50
C VAL A 99 -11.38 3.14 16.84
N ARG A 100 -11.18 1.93 17.34
CA ARG A 100 -9.84 1.34 17.42
C ARG A 100 -9.41 0.84 16.06
N VAL A 101 -8.16 1.07 15.75
CA VAL A 101 -7.54 0.68 14.48
C VAL A 101 -6.51 -0.41 14.74
N PHE A 102 -6.49 -1.38 13.84
CA PHE A 102 -5.56 -2.51 13.86
C PHE A 102 -4.91 -2.64 12.48
N ASN A 103 -3.77 -3.35 12.43
CA ASN A 103 -3.13 -3.66 11.15
C ASN A 103 -4.10 -4.38 10.20
N GLY A 104 -4.16 -3.91 8.96
CA GLY A 104 -5.07 -4.40 7.94
C GLY A 104 -6.43 -3.68 7.89
N ASP A 105 -6.71 -2.74 8.78
CA ASP A 105 -7.87 -1.86 8.62
C ASP A 105 -7.69 -0.92 7.43
N VAL A 106 -8.77 -0.63 6.74
CA VAL A 106 -8.80 0.39 5.69
C VAL A 106 -9.22 1.72 6.30
N LEU A 107 -8.38 2.72 6.13
CA LEU A 107 -8.60 4.08 6.61
C LEU A 107 -8.83 5.02 5.43
N PHE A 108 -9.79 5.92 5.55
CA PHE A 108 -10.09 6.94 4.57
C PHE A 108 -10.14 8.31 5.23
N SER A 109 -9.17 9.18 4.91
CA SER A 109 -9.22 10.58 5.34
C SER A 109 -10.17 11.37 4.43
N TRP A 110 -11.18 12.00 5.03
CA TRP A 110 -12.23 12.72 4.32
C TRP A 110 -12.09 14.24 4.38
N SER A 111 -11.07 14.74 5.05
CA SER A 111 -10.76 16.18 5.16
C SER A 111 -9.29 16.45 4.85
N ALA A 112 -8.97 17.66 4.44
CA ALA A 112 -7.65 18.13 4.07
C ALA A 112 -7.04 17.31 2.90
N SER A 113 -6.34 16.23 3.20
CA SER A 113 -5.79 15.29 2.20
C SER A 113 -6.70 14.08 2.07
N LEU A 114 -7.40 13.97 0.92
CA LEU A 114 -8.24 12.79 0.64
C LEU A 114 -7.36 11.61 0.25
N GLU A 115 -7.34 10.60 1.11
CA GLU A 115 -6.47 9.44 0.94
C GLU A 115 -7.09 8.17 1.52
N VAL A 116 -6.80 7.04 0.89
CA VAL A 116 -7.15 5.71 1.37
C VAL A 116 -5.89 4.91 1.63
N VAL A 117 -5.78 4.36 2.82
CA VAL A 117 -4.61 3.60 3.27
C VAL A 117 -5.06 2.23 3.80
N LEU A 118 -4.33 1.19 3.45
CA LEU A 118 -4.34 -0.07 4.17
C LEU A 118 -3.37 0.09 5.34
N TRP A 119 -3.90 0.22 6.55
CA TRP A 119 -3.10 0.52 7.73
C TRP A 119 -2.21 -0.65 8.15
N ALA A 120 -0.96 -0.35 8.47
CA ALA A 120 0.01 -1.34 8.95
C ALA A 120 0.91 -0.81 10.08
N GLY A 121 0.62 0.38 10.63
CA GLY A 121 1.45 1.04 11.65
C GLY A 121 1.12 0.64 13.11
N GLY A 122 0.40 -0.46 13.33
CA GLY A 122 0.08 -0.93 14.68
C GLY A 122 -1.27 -0.46 15.22
N ASN A 123 -1.54 -0.71 16.49
CA ASN A 123 -2.81 -0.38 17.13
C ASN A 123 -2.89 1.10 17.46
N GLY A 124 -4.06 1.72 17.25
CA GLY A 124 -4.28 3.13 17.56
C GLY A 124 -5.73 3.52 17.72
N GLY A 125 -5.95 4.76 18.13
CA GLY A 125 -7.27 5.40 18.21
C GLY A 125 -7.48 6.33 17.01
N LEU A 126 -8.63 6.22 16.36
CA LEU A 126 -8.93 6.94 15.13
C LEU A 126 -9.40 8.37 15.39
N ASN A 127 -8.74 9.34 14.77
CA ASN A 127 -9.15 10.76 14.82
C ASN A 127 -10.41 11.03 14.00
N GLN A 128 -11.21 12.01 14.42
CA GLN A 128 -12.51 12.39 13.84
C GLN A 128 -12.48 12.75 12.34
N HIS A 129 -11.32 13.02 11.75
CA HIS A 129 -11.16 13.39 10.33
C HIS A 129 -10.91 12.21 9.40
N ILE A 130 -11.02 11.00 9.94
CA ILE A 130 -10.74 9.75 9.22
C ILE A 130 -11.88 8.77 9.46
N PHE A 131 -12.30 8.07 8.40
CA PHE A 131 -13.19 6.92 8.50
C PHE A 131 -12.40 5.62 8.62
N LYS A 132 -12.83 4.75 9.51
CA LYS A 132 -12.54 3.32 9.43
C LYS A 132 -13.55 2.68 8.50
N VAL A 133 -13.06 2.04 7.44
CA VAL A 133 -13.89 1.41 6.42
C VAL A 133 -13.91 -0.09 6.63
N THR A 134 -15.11 -0.64 6.84
CA THR A 134 -15.31 -2.06 7.11
C THR A 134 -16.29 -2.67 6.12
N SER A 135 -16.27 -3.99 5.99
CA SER A 135 -17.16 -4.71 5.09
C SER A 135 -18.63 -4.46 5.38
N ARG A 136 -19.43 -4.32 4.34
CA ARG A 136 -20.88 -4.36 4.37
C ARG A 136 -21.37 -5.37 3.33
N ASN A 137 -22.48 -6.03 3.61
CA ASN A 137 -23.09 -7.04 2.74
C ASN A 137 -22.13 -8.17 2.30
N GLY A 138 -21.08 -8.45 3.11
CA GLY A 138 -20.13 -9.52 2.84
C GLY A 138 -19.06 -9.20 1.79
N PHE A 139 -19.01 -7.99 1.24
CA PHE A 139 -17.96 -7.62 0.29
C PHE A 139 -16.58 -7.69 0.93
N PRO A 140 -15.60 -8.35 0.29
CA PRO A 140 -14.26 -8.52 0.86
C PRO A 140 -13.46 -7.23 0.84
N ARG A 141 -12.46 -7.15 1.75
CA ARG A 141 -11.64 -5.96 1.97
C ARG A 141 -10.94 -5.48 0.71
N SER A 142 -10.36 -6.34 -0.08
CA SER A 142 -9.68 -5.97 -1.31
C SER A 142 -10.61 -5.28 -2.30
N PHE A 143 -11.88 -5.72 -2.39
CA PHE A 143 -12.85 -5.14 -3.30
C PHE A 143 -13.20 -3.71 -2.90
N TYR A 144 -13.67 -3.46 -1.66
CA TYR A 144 -14.04 -2.10 -1.26
C TYR A 144 -12.83 -1.17 -1.15
N TYR A 145 -11.64 -1.68 -0.83
CA TYR A 145 -10.40 -0.90 -0.84
C TYR A 145 -10.10 -0.31 -2.22
N TYR A 146 -10.10 -1.14 -3.27
CA TYR A 146 -9.81 -0.67 -4.62
C TYR A 146 -10.95 0.14 -5.23
N GLN A 147 -12.23 -0.18 -4.93
CA GLN A 147 -13.37 0.65 -5.32
C GLN A 147 -13.23 2.07 -4.76
N LEU A 148 -12.88 2.19 -3.48
CA LEU A 148 -12.70 3.48 -2.85
C LEU A 148 -11.47 4.23 -3.40
N LEU A 149 -10.36 3.53 -3.67
CA LEU A 149 -9.17 4.10 -4.30
C LEU A 149 -9.47 4.70 -5.69
N ASP A 150 -10.29 4.03 -6.49
CA ASP A 150 -10.69 4.56 -7.79
C ASP A 150 -11.59 5.78 -7.65
N TYR A 151 -12.47 5.75 -6.65
CA TYR A 151 -13.42 6.84 -6.43
C TYR A 151 -12.79 8.11 -5.84
N ILE A 152 -11.60 8.01 -5.24
CA ILE A 152 -10.86 9.17 -4.69
C ILE A 152 -10.62 10.26 -5.74
N ALA A 153 -10.30 9.90 -6.98
CA ALA A 153 -10.09 10.88 -8.05
C ALA A 153 -11.35 11.71 -8.29
N ILE A 154 -12.52 11.06 -8.27
CA ILE A 154 -13.83 11.71 -8.41
C ILE A 154 -14.09 12.63 -7.20
N PHE A 155 -13.83 12.15 -5.99
CA PHE A 155 -13.99 12.95 -4.77
C PHE A 155 -13.09 14.20 -4.77
N LYS A 156 -11.85 14.10 -5.23
CA LYS A 156 -10.95 15.25 -5.38
C LYS A 156 -11.52 16.28 -6.36
N GLN A 157 -12.01 15.85 -7.51
CA GLN A 157 -12.66 16.75 -8.47
C GLN A 157 -13.92 17.42 -7.89
N MET A 158 -14.75 16.67 -7.14
CA MET A 158 -15.94 17.22 -6.47
C MET A 158 -15.58 18.25 -5.39
N ALA A 159 -14.51 18.00 -4.63
CA ALA A 159 -14.01 18.92 -3.63
C ALA A 159 -13.45 20.21 -4.24
N GLU A 160 -12.68 20.12 -5.32
CA GLU A 160 -12.14 21.25 -6.06
C GLU A 160 -13.24 22.11 -6.69
N ALA A 161 -14.27 21.50 -7.25
CA ALA A 161 -15.39 22.21 -7.91
C ALA A 161 -16.18 23.10 -6.94
N ARG A 162 -16.21 22.79 -5.65
CA ARG A 162 -16.93 23.55 -4.62
C ARG A 162 -16.19 24.78 -4.09
N LYS A 163 -14.93 25.02 -4.49
CA LYS A 163 -14.09 26.17 -4.04
C LYS A 163 -14.07 26.40 -2.53
N THR A 164 -14.37 25.38 -1.71
CA THR A 164 -14.27 25.47 -0.26
C THR A 164 -12.82 25.23 0.14
N THR A 165 -12.31 26.03 1.03
CA THR A 165 -10.91 26.04 1.51
C THR A 165 -10.48 24.70 2.13
N MET A 166 -11.42 23.80 2.42
CA MET A 166 -11.22 22.40 2.82
C MET A 166 -12.29 21.55 2.16
N GLY A 167 -11.89 20.81 1.12
CA GLY A 167 -12.78 19.84 0.46
C GLY A 167 -13.13 18.70 1.41
N HIS A 168 -14.29 18.80 2.07
CA HIS A 168 -14.80 17.73 2.92
C HIS A 168 -15.65 16.76 2.11
N ILE A 169 -15.40 15.47 2.27
CA ILE A 169 -16.29 14.43 1.78
C ILE A 169 -17.29 14.09 2.87
N THR A 170 -18.56 14.31 2.57
CA THR A 170 -19.68 14.02 3.47
C THR A 170 -20.28 12.65 3.15
N ARG A 171 -21.15 12.17 4.02
CA ARG A 171 -21.90 10.94 3.80
C ARG A 171 -22.72 10.99 2.51
N ASP A 172 -23.28 12.14 2.17
CA ASP A 172 -24.08 12.34 0.94
C ASP A 172 -23.23 12.05 -0.33
N HIS A 173 -21.96 12.40 -0.32
CA HIS A 173 -21.06 12.06 -1.43
C HIS A 173 -20.84 10.56 -1.57
N LEU A 174 -20.80 9.84 -0.44
CA LEU A 174 -20.71 8.36 -0.45
C LEU A 174 -22.02 7.74 -0.95
N GLU A 175 -23.17 8.30 -0.60
CA GLU A 175 -24.50 7.86 -1.07
C GLU A 175 -24.70 8.11 -2.56
N GLN A 176 -24.22 9.25 -3.06
CA GLN A 176 -24.28 9.63 -4.47
C GLN A 176 -23.24 8.95 -5.33
N SER A 177 -22.30 8.21 -4.74
CA SER A 177 -21.31 7.45 -5.49
C SER A 177 -21.99 6.39 -6.36
N THR A 178 -21.48 6.19 -7.57
CA THR A 178 -22.00 5.20 -8.51
C THR A 178 -20.90 4.23 -8.89
N ILE A 179 -21.09 2.96 -8.53
CA ILE A 179 -20.15 1.87 -8.82
C ILE A 179 -20.86 0.70 -9.49
N ALA A 180 -20.13 -0.05 -10.30
CA ALA A 180 -20.65 -1.28 -10.88
C ALA A 180 -20.52 -2.44 -9.88
N LEU A 181 -21.64 -3.08 -9.55
CA LEU A 181 -21.69 -4.18 -8.60
C LEU A 181 -21.96 -5.50 -9.34
N PRO A 182 -21.16 -6.54 -9.07
CA PRO A 182 -21.43 -7.88 -9.58
C PRO A 182 -22.70 -8.45 -8.94
N PRO A 183 -23.38 -9.42 -9.61
CA PRO A 183 -24.63 -9.99 -9.12
C PRO A 183 -24.45 -10.88 -7.88
N SER A 184 -23.24 -11.37 -7.62
CA SER A 184 -22.90 -12.21 -6.47
C SER A 184 -21.55 -11.81 -5.89
N LEU A 185 -21.22 -12.35 -4.72
CA LEU A 185 -19.91 -12.18 -4.07
C LEU A 185 -18.82 -13.11 -4.63
N ASP A 186 -19.14 -14.04 -5.55
CA ASP A 186 -18.19 -15.02 -6.04
C ASP A 186 -16.97 -14.37 -6.70
N LEU A 187 -17.23 -13.42 -7.60
CA LEU A 187 -16.14 -12.70 -8.28
C LEU A 187 -15.31 -11.82 -7.33
N PRO A 188 -15.91 -10.99 -6.45
CA PRO A 188 -15.17 -10.30 -5.40
C PRO A 188 -14.35 -11.24 -4.50
N ASN A 189 -14.90 -12.38 -4.09
CA ASN A 189 -14.19 -13.33 -3.23
C ASN A 189 -13.04 -14.03 -3.96
N ARG A 190 -13.22 -14.39 -5.24
CA ARG A 190 -12.12 -14.90 -6.07
C ARG A 190 -10.99 -13.88 -6.22
N PHE A 191 -11.32 -12.62 -6.40
CA PHE A 191 -10.34 -11.54 -6.42
C PHE A 191 -9.62 -11.42 -5.06
N ASP A 192 -10.37 -11.43 -3.96
CA ASP A 192 -9.80 -11.33 -2.61
C ASP A 192 -8.85 -12.48 -2.29
N SER A 193 -9.17 -13.70 -2.74
CA SER A 193 -8.27 -14.85 -2.53
C SER A 193 -6.89 -14.66 -3.17
N LEU A 194 -6.80 -13.88 -4.25
CA LEU A 194 -5.54 -13.53 -4.90
C LEU A 194 -4.84 -12.34 -4.25
N ILE A 195 -5.60 -11.40 -3.70
CA ILE A 195 -5.07 -10.13 -3.18
C ILE A 195 -4.82 -10.16 -1.67
N SER A 196 -5.60 -10.92 -0.92
CA SER A 196 -5.45 -11.00 0.54
C SER A 196 -4.04 -11.42 0.98
N PRO A 197 -3.36 -12.40 0.34
CA PRO A 197 -1.96 -12.70 0.64
C PRO A 197 -1.01 -11.53 0.38
N VAL A 198 -1.27 -10.72 -0.66
CA VAL A 198 -0.46 -9.52 -0.96
C VAL A 198 -0.64 -8.46 0.13
N PHE A 199 -1.87 -8.28 0.64
CA PHE A 199 -2.12 -7.38 1.77
C PHE A 199 -1.43 -7.87 3.05
N GLN A 200 -1.47 -9.17 3.32
CA GLN A 200 -0.77 -9.76 4.46
C GLN A 200 0.74 -9.53 4.37
N GLN A 201 1.33 -9.78 3.20
CA GLN A 201 2.76 -9.55 2.97
C GLN A 201 3.13 -8.06 3.11
N TYR A 202 2.30 -7.15 2.60
CA TYR A 202 2.50 -5.71 2.77
C TYR A 202 2.53 -5.33 4.25
N ILE A 203 1.57 -5.83 5.04
CA ILE A 203 1.49 -5.56 6.48
C ILE A 203 2.71 -6.12 7.20
N ALA A 204 3.11 -7.35 6.90
CA ALA A 204 4.29 -7.98 7.49
C ALA A 204 5.58 -7.20 7.17
N ASN A 205 5.77 -6.83 5.91
CA ASN A 205 6.93 -6.03 5.49
C ASN A 205 6.98 -4.66 6.20
N GLN A 206 5.83 -4.00 6.38
CA GLN A 206 5.79 -2.72 7.09
C GLN A 206 6.16 -2.89 8.56
N GLN A 207 5.69 -3.95 9.22
CA GLN A 207 6.06 -4.26 10.59
C GLN A 207 7.56 -4.54 10.73
N ASP A 208 8.16 -5.27 9.78
CA ASP A 208 9.60 -5.53 9.74
C ASP A 208 10.41 -4.24 9.55
N ILE A 209 9.93 -3.32 8.70
CA ILE A 209 10.53 -1.98 8.51
C ILE A 209 10.48 -1.19 9.82
N ASP A 210 9.33 -1.11 10.46
CA ASP A 210 9.14 -0.36 11.71
C ASP A 210 10.04 -0.93 12.84
N GLN A 211 10.12 -2.25 12.93
CA GLN A 211 11.01 -2.93 13.88
C GLN A 211 12.48 -2.66 13.59
N SER A 212 12.87 -2.68 12.32
CA SER A 212 14.24 -2.37 11.88
C SER A 212 14.63 -0.92 12.19
N ILE A 213 13.70 0.03 11.96
CA ILE A 213 13.88 1.44 12.29
C ILE A 213 14.07 1.61 13.82
N LYS A 214 13.23 0.96 14.61
CA LYS A 214 13.32 0.99 16.07
C LYS A 214 14.66 0.45 16.55
N LEU A 215 15.06 -0.73 16.08
CA LEU A 215 16.34 -1.36 16.41
C LEU A 215 17.53 -0.45 16.01
N ARG A 216 17.49 0.13 14.80
CA ARG A 216 18.51 1.10 14.37
C ARG A 216 18.61 2.28 15.34
N ASN A 217 17.48 2.86 15.73
CA ASN A 217 17.46 4.03 16.61
C ASN A 217 17.94 3.70 18.03
N GLU A 218 17.74 2.46 18.50
CA GLU A 218 18.27 1.97 19.77
C GLU A 218 19.79 1.69 19.71
N LEU A 219 20.26 1.09 18.61
CA LEU A 219 21.66 0.70 18.47
C LEU A 219 22.60 1.83 18.07
N LEU A 220 22.13 2.75 17.22
CA LEU A 220 22.99 3.82 16.68
C LEU A 220 23.69 4.66 17.77
N PRO A 221 23.01 5.11 18.85
CA PRO A 221 23.66 5.84 19.95
C PRO A 221 24.71 4.97 20.69
N LEU A 222 24.46 3.66 20.83
CA LEU A 222 25.39 2.73 21.49
C LEU A 222 26.69 2.56 20.70
N PHE A 223 26.58 2.48 19.36
CA PHE A 223 27.75 2.46 18.48
C PHE A 223 28.54 3.77 18.52
N MET A 224 27.84 4.92 18.47
CA MET A 224 28.49 6.21 18.50
C MET A 224 29.22 6.48 19.83
N ASN A 225 28.70 5.94 20.93
CA ASN A 225 29.30 6.07 22.27
C ASN A 225 30.34 4.99 22.57
N GLY A 226 30.64 4.09 21.61
CA GLY A 226 31.61 3.00 21.81
C GLY A 226 31.17 1.92 22.82
N GLN A 227 29.86 1.90 23.16
CA GLN A 227 29.31 0.92 24.12
C GLN A 227 29.06 -0.46 23.49
N VAL A 228 29.00 -0.52 22.16
CA VAL A 228 28.83 -1.76 21.39
C VAL A 228 29.87 -1.79 20.28
N TYR A 229 30.52 -2.93 20.13
CA TYR A 229 31.48 -3.18 19.06
C TYR A 229 30.87 -4.16 18.05
N VAL A 230 30.88 -3.77 16.77
CA VAL A 230 30.53 -4.68 15.67
C VAL A 230 31.75 -5.53 15.35
N ARG A 231 31.71 -6.82 15.66
CA ARG A 231 32.74 -7.74 15.20
C ARG A 231 32.62 -7.84 13.68
N PRO A 232 33.67 -7.50 12.89
CA PRO A 232 33.61 -7.70 11.46
C PRO A 232 33.31 -9.18 11.16
N LEU A 233 32.32 -9.43 10.33
CA LEU A 233 32.03 -10.78 9.86
C LEU A 233 33.25 -11.26 9.06
N ASN A 234 34.05 -12.13 9.67
CA ASN A 234 35.17 -12.75 8.97
C ASN A 234 34.64 -13.48 7.73
N ASN A 235 35.02 -12.99 6.56
CA ASN A 235 35.11 -13.70 5.29
C ASN A 235 33.86 -14.24 4.57
N HIS A 236 32.63 -13.91 4.94
CA HIS A 236 31.50 -14.26 4.05
C HIS A 236 31.41 -13.41 2.78
N PHE A 237 32.03 -12.22 2.75
CA PHE A 237 32.08 -11.40 1.52
C PHE A 237 32.90 -12.05 0.42
N ALA A 238 33.94 -12.80 0.73
CA ALA A 238 34.73 -13.53 -0.27
C ALA A 238 33.95 -14.67 -0.96
N GLU A 239 33.03 -15.32 -0.25
CA GLU A 239 32.13 -16.31 -0.84
C GLU A 239 31.08 -15.66 -1.76
N TRP A 240 30.50 -14.53 -1.37
CA TRP A 240 29.57 -13.79 -2.20
C TRP A 240 30.20 -13.22 -3.47
N ASP A 241 31.43 -12.70 -3.40
CA ASP A 241 32.18 -12.25 -4.57
C ASP A 241 32.49 -13.42 -5.52
N SER A 242 32.77 -14.60 -5.00
CA SER A 242 32.97 -15.80 -5.81
C SER A 242 31.67 -16.29 -6.47
N VAL A 243 30.55 -16.23 -5.77
CA VAL A 243 29.20 -16.59 -6.28
C VAL A 243 28.75 -15.57 -7.33
N LEU A 244 28.91 -14.28 -7.05
CA LEU A 244 28.57 -13.21 -8.00
C LEU A 244 29.44 -13.27 -9.25
N SER A 245 30.76 -13.46 -9.13
CA SER A 245 31.67 -13.58 -10.28
C SER A 245 31.35 -14.83 -11.10
N SER A 246 30.98 -15.95 -10.47
CA SER A 246 30.56 -17.16 -11.17
C SER A 246 29.23 -16.98 -11.90
N ALA A 247 28.26 -16.26 -11.29
CA ALA A 247 26.98 -15.93 -11.90
C ALA A 247 27.11 -14.98 -13.09
N PHE A 248 27.98 -13.96 -12.98
CA PHE A 248 28.33 -13.05 -14.08
C PHE A 248 29.05 -13.75 -15.23
N SER A 249 29.93 -14.71 -14.93
CA SER A 249 30.61 -15.51 -15.95
C SER A 249 29.62 -16.41 -16.70
N LYS A 250 28.68 -17.03 -15.98
CA LYS A 250 27.60 -17.85 -16.60
C LYS A 250 26.65 -17.00 -17.45
N SER A 251 26.29 -15.80 -17.01
CA SER A 251 25.47 -14.87 -17.78
C SER A 251 26.14 -14.44 -19.08
N LYS A 252 27.45 -14.11 -19.05
CA LYS A 252 28.22 -13.79 -20.26
C LYS A 252 28.38 -15.00 -21.21
N MET A 253 28.49 -16.21 -20.68
CA MET A 253 28.49 -17.42 -21.52
C MET A 253 27.13 -17.64 -22.17
N TYR A 254 26.06 -17.39 -21.48
CA TYR A 254 24.69 -17.52 -22.01
C TYR A 254 24.42 -16.48 -23.11
N GLU A 255 24.78 -15.21 -22.90
CA GLU A 255 24.68 -14.18 -23.94
C GLU A 255 25.56 -14.49 -25.19
N ARG A 256 26.74 -15.08 -25.02
CA ARG A 256 27.59 -15.53 -26.14
C ARG A 256 26.99 -16.72 -26.88
N SER A 257 26.20 -17.55 -26.25
CA SER A 257 25.48 -18.69 -26.87
C SER A 257 24.29 -18.28 -27.70
N ILE A 258 23.61 -17.17 -27.30
CA ILE A 258 22.38 -16.67 -27.94
C ILE A 258 22.71 -15.69 -29.11
N ASN A 259 23.85 -14.99 -29.07
CA ASN A 259 24.21 -14.00 -30.09
C ASN A 259 25.65 -14.17 -30.61
N PRO A 260 25.88 -14.99 -31.68
CA PRO A 260 27.19 -15.27 -32.22
C PRO A 260 27.96 -14.05 -32.80
N LYS A 261 27.28 -12.90 -32.99
CA LYS A 261 27.88 -11.67 -33.56
C LYS A 261 28.71 -10.86 -32.55
N ASN A 262 28.72 -11.20 -31.28
CA ASN A 262 29.51 -10.52 -30.24
C ASN A 262 30.86 -11.21 -29.92
N ARG A 263 31.37 -12.08 -30.80
CA ARG A 263 32.71 -12.64 -30.70
C ARG A 263 33.72 -11.65 -31.29
N GLY A 264 34.19 -10.70 -30.47
CA GLY A 264 35.36 -9.92 -30.92
C GLY A 264 35.40 -8.45 -30.53
N ARG A 265 35.09 -8.10 -29.29
CA ARG A 265 35.59 -6.84 -28.74
C ARG A 265 36.14 -7.10 -27.33
N ASP A 266 37.44 -7.35 -27.31
CA ASP A 266 38.24 -7.29 -26.09
C ASP A 266 38.46 -5.80 -25.75
N GLU A 267 37.67 -5.25 -24.87
CA GLU A 267 37.97 -3.96 -24.24
C GLU A 267 38.94 -4.21 -23.07
N ARG A 268 40.21 -3.90 -23.32
CA ARG A 268 41.25 -3.85 -22.30
C ARG A 268 40.92 -2.67 -21.34
N PHE A 269 40.56 -2.97 -20.12
CA PHE A 269 40.53 -1.98 -19.05
C PHE A 269 41.95 -1.50 -18.75
N PRO A 270 42.22 -0.17 -18.67
CA PRO A 270 43.50 0.35 -18.25
C PRO A 270 43.71 0.09 -16.75
N GLN A 271 44.80 -0.60 -16.45
CA GLN A 271 45.30 -0.73 -15.06
C GLN A 271 45.63 0.66 -14.53
N ARG A 272 45.02 1.03 -13.40
CA ARG A 272 45.45 2.19 -12.62
C ARG A 272 46.83 1.92 -12.03
N ARG A 273 47.88 2.62 -12.54
CA ARG A 273 49.17 2.70 -11.90
C ARG A 273 49.04 3.43 -10.56
N SER A 274 49.49 2.80 -9.50
CA SER A 274 49.78 3.41 -8.23
C SER A 274 51.12 4.14 -8.34
N ASP A 275 51.12 5.43 -8.63
CA ASP A 275 52.31 6.26 -8.47
C ASP A 275 52.27 6.90 -7.09
N GLY A 276 53.15 6.40 -6.22
CA GLY A 276 53.59 7.08 -5.02
C GLY A 276 54.37 8.33 -5.39
N ALA A 277 54.02 9.47 -4.85
CA ALA A 277 54.86 10.66 -4.84
C ALA A 277 54.96 11.19 -3.40
N ALA A 278 56.20 11.10 -2.95
CA ALA A 278 56.68 11.65 -1.68
C ALA A 278 56.68 13.20 -1.67
N ALA A 279 56.53 13.69 -0.44
CA ALA A 279 56.78 15.02 0.09
C ALA A 279 57.74 15.99 -0.65
N ARG A 280 57.39 17.29 -0.57
CA ARG A 280 58.17 18.46 -0.16
C ARG A 280 57.32 19.71 -0.40
N GLY A 281 56.94 20.47 0.59
CA GLY A 281 57.68 21.57 1.16
C GLY A 281 57.33 22.89 0.47
N TYR A 282 56.44 23.65 1.06
CA TYR A 282 56.57 25.04 1.55
C TYR A 282 55.24 25.44 2.21
#